data_af7d46392f09304caa440c59acc79cb8
#
_entry.id   af7d46392f09304caa440c59acc79cb8
#
_cell.length_a   1.000
_cell.length_b   1.000
_cell.length_c   1.000
_cell.angle_alpha   90.00
_cell.angle_beta   90.00
_cell.angle_gamma   90.00
#
_symmetry.space_group_name_H-M   'P 1'
#
loop_
_entity.id
_entity.type
_entity.pdbx_description
1 polymer ?
#
loop_
_entity_poly.entity_id
_entity_poly.type
_entity_poly.pdbx_seq_one_letter_code
_entity_poly.pdbx_strand_id
1 'polypeptide(L)'
;MSQLGTPIATGRTAEIYTWENGCILKLIRPGFPAHLANQEWRQSMLVWKLGARAPRPLKLIEVDGRRGVVLPRVDGPNLVQVLQRSLWRMDSLARLLGRLHAELHRLSAPRFPSLHGRMRWNLAHANLLIEPRKAAILALLGRLPDEDTLCHGDFHLENILLSNTGPVIIDWEGSMHASPAGDVANTCLWFHNAFMGGSGARGWLLRQIGLRLERVYLAEYRRTGPPLEHLPEWMAIHAASQMNEENRAKYPQLDRIVRSLLPPGNGFQGIDPRSTRTRPPPR
;
A
#
# COMPACT_ATOMS: atom_id res chain seq x y z
N MET A 1 20.53 23.40 19.81
CA MET A 1 19.86 23.92 18.61
C MET A 1 19.66 22.74 17.67
N SER A 2 18.44 22.54 17.16
CA SER A 2 18.14 21.46 16.23
C SER A 2 19.04 21.52 15.00
N GLN A 3 19.77 20.43 14.71
CA GLN A 3 20.57 20.30 13.48
C GLN A 3 19.73 19.89 12.27
N LEU A 4 18.40 19.80 12.44
CA LEU A 4 17.46 19.43 11.39
C LEU A 4 17.19 20.65 10.50
N GLY A 5 17.56 20.56 9.23
CA GLY A 5 17.15 21.50 8.19
C GLY A 5 15.65 21.37 7.85
N THR A 6 15.24 21.88 6.70
CA THR A 6 13.89 21.65 6.16
C THR A 6 13.77 20.18 5.69
N PRO A 7 12.65 19.49 5.98
CA PRO A 7 12.45 18.13 5.47
C PRO A 7 12.39 18.14 3.93
N ILE A 8 13.04 17.18 3.31
CA ILE A 8 13.04 17.01 1.84
C ILE A 8 11.77 16.29 1.35
N ALA A 9 11.06 15.60 2.26
CA ALA A 9 9.75 15.01 2.01
C ALA A 9 9.01 14.83 3.34
N THR A 10 7.67 14.85 3.27
CA THR A 10 6.79 14.64 4.44
C THR A 10 5.76 13.58 4.10
N GLY A 11 5.82 12.47 4.82
CA GLY A 11 4.82 11.40 4.79
C GLY A 11 3.75 11.57 5.86
N ARG A 12 2.89 10.56 5.98
CA ARG A 12 1.83 10.55 7.00
C ARG A 12 2.39 10.50 8.42
N THR A 13 3.31 9.58 8.68
CA THR A 13 3.86 9.27 10.01
C THR A 13 5.26 9.83 10.25
N ALA A 14 6.00 10.15 9.18
CA ALA A 14 7.39 10.55 9.25
C ALA A 14 7.74 11.70 8.31
N GLU A 15 8.80 12.41 8.65
CA GLU A 15 9.47 13.43 7.83
C GLU A 15 10.85 12.92 7.43
N ILE A 16 11.26 13.20 6.19
CA ILE A 16 12.56 12.80 5.65
C ILE A 16 13.48 14.00 5.62
N TYR A 17 14.62 13.88 6.25
CA TYR A 17 15.66 14.90 6.27
C TYR A 17 16.93 14.43 5.56
N THR A 18 17.67 15.32 4.95
CA THR A 18 19.06 15.04 4.56
C THR A 18 19.88 14.80 5.83
N TRP A 19 20.71 13.78 5.81
CA TRP A 19 21.56 13.40 6.94
C TRP A 19 23.01 13.25 6.51
N GLU A 20 23.91 13.13 7.48
CA GLU A 20 25.35 13.03 7.28
C GLU A 20 25.75 11.92 6.30
N ASN A 21 26.90 12.08 5.64
CA ASN A 21 27.53 11.06 4.80
C ASN A 21 26.65 10.48 3.68
N GLY A 22 25.84 11.31 3.03
CA GLY A 22 24.98 10.85 1.95
C GLY A 22 23.82 9.98 2.41
N CYS A 23 23.35 10.17 3.65
CA CYS A 23 22.21 9.47 4.24
C CYS A 23 20.95 10.35 4.27
N ILE A 24 19.86 9.73 4.63
CA ILE A 24 18.62 10.38 5.04
C ILE A 24 18.25 9.94 6.46
N LEU A 25 17.57 10.80 7.18
CA LEU A 25 16.91 10.49 8.44
C LEU A 25 15.39 10.51 8.21
N LYS A 26 14.74 9.34 8.35
CA LYS A 26 13.28 9.20 8.42
C LYS A 26 12.88 9.34 9.89
N LEU A 27 12.34 10.50 10.27
CA LEU A 27 12.06 10.89 11.64
C LEU A 27 10.56 10.89 11.89
N ILE A 28 10.11 10.19 12.92
CA ILE A 28 8.68 10.13 13.28
C ILE A 28 8.16 11.53 13.63
N ARG A 29 7.02 11.91 13.07
CA ARG A 29 6.39 13.22 13.29
C ARG A 29 5.89 13.37 14.72
N PRO A 30 5.84 14.60 15.26
CA PRO A 30 5.17 14.88 16.53
C PRO A 30 3.73 14.33 16.53
N GLY A 31 3.30 13.77 17.65
CA GLY A 31 1.97 13.17 17.81
C GLY A 31 1.85 11.71 17.37
N PHE A 32 2.88 11.14 16.74
CA PHE A 32 2.93 9.72 16.42
C PHE A 32 3.80 8.93 17.40
N PRO A 33 3.46 7.65 17.70
CA PRO A 33 4.19 6.86 18.69
C PRO A 33 5.63 6.56 18.25
N ALA A 34 6.59 6.74 19.16
CA ALA A 34 8.02 6.50 18.89
C ALA A 34 8.34 5.04 18.48
N HIS A 35 7.49 4.07 18.87
CA HIS A 35 7.69 2.66 18.51
C HIS A 35 7.60 2.40 17.00
N LEU A 36 6.98 3.30 16.21
CA LEU A 36 6.94 3.19 14.76
C LEU A 36 8.35 3.19 14.14
N ALA A 37 9.27 4.00 14.66
CA ALA A 37 10.67 3.96 14.22
C ALA A 37 11.34 2.60 14.52
N ASN A 38 11.05 2.00 15.69
CA ASN A 38 11.57 0.68 16.04
C ASN A 38 11.01 -0.41 15.11
N GLN A 39 9.73 -0.31 14.77
CA GLN A 39 9.08 -1.23 13.85
C GLN A 39 9.70 -1.11 12.46
N GLU A 40 9.81 0.09 11.91
CA GLU A 40 10.44 0.33 10.62
C GLU A 40 11.90 -0.16 10.58
N TRP A 41 12.68 0.14 11.62
CA TRP A 41 14.04 -0.37 11.75
C TRP A 41 14.09 -1.90 11.66
N ARG A 42 13.27 -2.59 12.44
CA ARG A 42 13.24 -4.07 12.48
C ARG A 42 12.83 -4.66 11.12
N GLN A 43 11.76 -4.13 10.53
CA GLN A 43 11.24 -4.63 9.25
C GLN A 43 12.22 -4.37 8.11
N SER A 44 12.76 -3.16 7.99
CA SER A 44 13.77 -2.82 6.97
C SER A 44 15.04 -3.67 7.11
N MET A 45 15.48 -3.93 8.36
CA MET A 45 16.64 -4.79 8.60
C MET A 45 16.38 -6.26 8.21
N LEU A 46 15.18 -6.79 8.51
CA LEU A 46 14.81 -8.15 8.12
C LEU A 46 14.68 -8.27 6.60
N VAL A 47 14.01 -7.33 5.95
CA VAL A 47 13.85 -7.27 4.49
C VAL A 47 15.21 -7.22 3.80
N TRP A 48 16.12 -6.36 4.26
CA TRP A 48 17.48 -6.30 3.71
C TRP A 48 18.24 -7.62 3.89
N LYS A 49 18.13 -8.27 5.06
CA LYS A 49 18.76 -9.58 5.32
C LYS A 49 18.21 -10.70 4.46
N LEU A 50 16.95 -10.61 4.02
CA LEU A 50 16.34 -11.56 3.08
C LEU A 50 16.83 -11.35 1.63
N GLY A 51 17.62 -10.29 1.37
CA GLY A 51 18.17 -9.99 0.04
C GLY A 51 17.21 -9.23 -0.88
N ALA A 52 16.13 -8.64 -0.35
CA ALA A 52 15.27 -7.76 -1.13
C ALA A 52 16.03 -6.51 -1.60
N ARG A 53 15.55 -5.88 -2.69
CA ARG A 53 16.12 -4.63 -3.24
C ARG A 53 15.81 -3.43 -2.34
N ALA A 54 16.22 -3.49 -1.08
CA ALA A 54 15.94 -2.50 -0.04
C ALA A 54 17.22 -1.80 0.43
N PRO A 55 17.18 -0.52 0.80
CA PRO A 55 18.30 0.13 1.45
C PRO A 55 18.55 -0.51 2.83
N ARG A 56 19.83 -0.75 3.15
CA ARG A 56 20.21 -1.25 4.49
C ARG A 56 19.98 -0.17 5.54
N PRO A 57 19.16 -0.36 6.58
CA PRO A 57 19.06 0.60 7.66
C PRO A 57 20.38 0.64 8.45
N LEU A 58 20.86 1.86 8.76
CA LEU A 58 22.20 2.08 9.33
C LEU A 58 22.15 2.28 10.85
N LYS A 59 21.24 3.12 11.32
CA LYS A 59 21.10 3.47 12.74
C LYS A 59 19.65 3.78 13.09
N LEU A 60 19.27 3.45 14.32
CA LEU A 60 18.09 3.96 14.99
C LEU A 60 18.58 5.05 15.94
N ILE A 61 18.10 6.28 15.82
CA ILE A 61 18.55 7.43 16.60
C ILE A 61 17.39 8.22 17.16
N GLU A 62 17.72 9.11 18.10
CA GLU A 62 16.78 10.10 18.63
C GLU A 62 17.33 11.50 18.38
N VAL A 63 16.48 12.40 17.86
CA VAL A 63 16.80 13.80 17.59
C VAL A 63 15.64 14.64 18.08
N ASP A 64 15.91 15.62 18.94
CA ASP A 64 14.92 16.51 19.53
C ASP A 64 13.73 15.76 20.18
N GLY A 65 14.01 14.66 20.91
CA GLY A 65 13.01 13.82 21.57
C GLY A 65 12.16 12.96 20.61
N ARG A 66 12.51 12.91 19.33
CA ARG A 66 11.83 12.13 18.27
C ARG A 66 12.72 10.99 17.81
N ARG A 67 12.15 9.81 17.61
CA ARG A 67 12.87 8.67 17.07
C ARG A 67 12.82 8.62 15.55
N GLY A 68 13.92 8.16 14.95
CA GLY A 68 14.03 8.01 13.51
C GLY A 68 15.04 6.96 13.09
N VAL A 69 14.97 6.59 11.83
CA VAL A 69 15.85 5.60 11.18
C VAL A 69 16.75 6.33 10.17
N VAL A 70 18.05 6.11 10.28
CA VAL A 70 19.03 6.56 9.31
C VAL A 70 19.17 5.49 8.22
N LEU A 71 18.99 5.91 6.97
CA LEU A 71 19.07 5.07 5.78
C LEU A 71 20.07 5.68 4.77
N PRO A 72 20.73 4.89 3.94
CA PRO A 72 21.44 5.42 2.77
C PRO A 72 20.47 6.20 1.89
N ARG A 73 20.89 7.36 1.42
CA ARG A 73 20.12 8.09 0.42
C ARG A 73 20.18 7.35 -0.91
N VAL A 74 19.02 7.11 -1.49
CA VAL A 74 18.89 6.55 -2.84
C VAL A 74 18.56 7.70 -3.78
N ASP A 75 19.53 8.08 -4.62
CA ASP A 75 19.33 9.13 -5.60
C ASP A 75 18.71 8.57 -6.87
N GLY A 76 17.65 9.23 -7.34
CA GLY A 76 16.92 8.88 -8.55
C GLY A 76 15.43 9.22 -8.44
N PRO A 77 14.74 9.35 -9.58
CA PRO A 77 13.31 9.58 -9.60
C PRO A 77 12.54 8.31 -9.22
N ASN A 78 11.37 8.46 -8.60
CA ASN A 78 10.43 7.36 -8.48
C ASN A 78 9.69 7.11 -9.81
N LEU A 79 8.99 5.95 -9.91
CA LEU A 79 8.33 5.60 -11.17
C LEU A 79 7.18 6.55 -11.55
N VAL A 80 6.52 7.21 -10.57
CA VAL A 80 5.51 8.24 -10.85
C VAL A 80 6.14 9.47 -11.48
N GLN A 81 7.27 9.93 -10.95
CA GLN A 81 8.00 11.07 -11.52
C GLN A 81 8.48 10.80 -12.95
N VAL A 82 8.92 9.57 -13.22
CA VAL A 82 9.28 9.15 -14.59
C VAL A 82 8.06 9.11 -15.50
N LEU A 83 6.94 8.57 -15.02
CA LEU A 83 5.69 8.51 -15.78
C LEU A 83 5.18 9.91 -16.13
N GLN A 84 5.21 10.85 -15.18
CA GLN A 84 4.80 12.24 -15.40
C GLN A 84 5.62 12.96 -16.48
N ARG A 85 6.91 12.65 -16.56
CA ARG A 85 7.82 13.22 -17.57
C ARG A 85 7.73 12.53 -18.93
N SER A 86 7.30 11.27 -18.96
CA SER A 86 7.39 10.41 -20.15
C SER A 86 6.30 9.37 -20.16
N LEU A 87 5.07 9.77 -20.54
CA LEU A 87 3.90 8.88 -20.60
C LEU A 87 4.11 7.68 -21.54
N TRP A 88 4.91 7.82 -22.60
CA TRP A 88 5.25 6.71 -23.51
C TRP A 88 5.98 5.55 -22.84
N ARG A 89 6.58 5.77 -21.65
CA ARG A 89 7.24 4.74 -20.83
C ARG A 89 6.26 3.93 -19.97
N MET A 90 4.98 4.25 -19.98
CA MET A 90 3.95 3.67 -19.12
C MET A 90 4.01 2.14 -19.07
N ASP A 91 4.01 1.48 -20.22
CA ASP A 91 4.04 0.01 -20.28
C ASP A 91 5.34 -0.58 -19.75
N SER A 92 6.47 0.09 -20.00
CA SER A 92 7.78 -0.38 -19.50
C SER A 92 7.89 -0.25 -17.97
N LEU A 93 7.33 0.83 -17.41
CA LEU A 93 7.27 1.05 -15.95
C LEU A 93 6.32 0.05 -15.27
N ALA A 94 5.16 -0.22 -15.87
CA ALA A 94 4.22 -1.21 -15.36
C ALA A 94 4.82 -2.63 -15.38
N ARG A 95 5.53 -3.00 -16.47
CA ARG A 95 6.28 -4.27 -16.52
C ARG A 95 7.39 -4.33 -15.47
N LEU A 96 8.13 -3.25 -15.30
CA LEU A 96 9.16 -3.20 -14.25
C LEU A 96 8.55 -3.45 -12.88
N LEU A 97 7.45 -2.76 -12.55
CA LEU A 97 6.73 -2.95 -11.29
C LEU A 97 6.28 -4.42 -11.11
N GLY A 98 5.70 -5.04 -12.15
CA GLY A 98 5.26 -6.44 -12.11
C GLY A 98 6.40 -7.42 -11.86
N ARG A 99 7.56 -7.23 -12.52
CA ARG A 99 8.75 -8.07 -12.30
C ARG A 99 9.31 -7.92 -10.88
N LEU A 100 9.47 -6.69 -10.41
CA LEU A 100 10.00 -6.44 -9.06
C LEU A 100 9.10 -7.03 -7.97
N HIS A 101 7.79 -6.94 -8.15
CA HIS A 101 6.84 -7.53 -7.22
C HIS A 101 6.88 -9.06 -7.24
N ALA A 102 6.99 -9.65 -8.43
CA ALA A 102 7.16 -11.09 -8.59
C ALA A 102 8.50 -11.60 -8.00
N GLU A 103 9.59 -10.82 -8.15
CA GLU A 103 10.88 -11.12 -7.50
C GLU A 103 10.77 -11.10 -5.98
N LEU A 104 10.08 -10.09 -5.42
CA LEU A 104 9.85 -9.96 -3.99
C LEU A 104 9.12 -11.18 -3.42
N HIS A 105 8.08 -11.64 -4.10
CA HIS A 105 7.26 -12.78 -3.67
C HIS A 105 7.94 -14.15 -3.78
N ARG A 106 9.21 -14.22 -4.15
CA ARG A 106 10.05 -15.43 -4.03
C ARG A 106 10.73 -15.57 -2.67
N LEU A 107 10.65 -14.52 -1.85
CA LEU A 107 11.25 -14.50 -0.51
C LEU A 107 10.24 -14.98 0.53
N SER A 108 10.70 -15.79 1.48
CA SER A 108 9.88 -16.26 2.61
C SER A 108 10.11 -15.38 3.83
N ALA A 109 9.05 -15.03 4.54
CA ALA A 109 9.06 -14.07 5.65
C ALA A 109 8.17 -14.48 6.84
N PRO A 110 8.25 -15.71 7.39
CA PRO A 110 7.35 -16.20 8.43
C PRO A 110 7.44 -15.42 9.76
N ARG A 111 8.47 -14.58 9.92
CA ARG A 111 8.68 -13.77 11.13
C ARG A 111 8.07 -12.36 11.05
N PHE A 112 7.45 -12.03 9.92
CA PHE A 112 6.76 -10.75 9.76
C PHE A 112 5.33 -10.83 10.30
N PRO A 113 4.69 -9.67 10.60
CA PRO A 113 3.26 -9.65 10.91
C PRO A 113 2.41 -10.25 9.79
N SER A 114 1.31 -10.93 10.13
CA SER A 114 0.39 -11.50 9.14
C SER A 114 -0.51 -10.43 8.53
N LEU A 115 -0.73 -10.52 7.20
CA LEU A 115 -1.75 -9.71 6.51
C LEU A 115 -3.16 -10.03 7.06
N HIS A 116 -3.45 -11.30 7.38
CA HIS A 116 -4.72 -11.68 8.00
C HIS A 116 -4.96 -10.92 9.31
N GLY A 117 -3.94 -10.86 10.17
CA GLY A 117 -4.01 -10.10 11.42
C GLY A 117 -4.29 -8.61 11.17
N ARG A 118 -3.59 -8.01 10.20
CA ARG A 118 -3.81 -6.61 9.80
C ARG A 118 -5.22 -6.39 9.26
N MET A 119 -5.71 -7.27 8.38
CA MET A 119 -7.05 -7.13 7.80
C MET A 119 -8.14 -7.28 8.87
N ARG A 120 -8.01 -8.21 9.82
CA ARG A 120 -8.93 -8.32 10.95
C ARG A 120 -8.99 -7.02 11.76
N TRP A 121 -7.84 -6.44 12.05
CA TRP A 121 -7.76 -5.17 12.78
C TRP A 121 -8.40 -4.02 11.99
N ASN A 122 -8.07 -3.88 10.71
CA ASN A 122 -8.63 -2.83 9.85
C ASN A 122 -10.15 -2.97 9.71
N LEU A 123 -10.66 -4.19 9.50
CA LEU A 123 -12.11 -4.46 9.39
C LEU A 123 -12.85 -4.18 10.70
N ALA A 124 -12.23 -4.44 11.86
CA ALA A 124 -12.81 -4.05 13.14
C ALA A 124 -13.02 -2.52 13.23
N HIS A 125 -12.12 -1.73 12.62
CA HIS A 125 -12.18 -0.26 12.60
C HIS A 125 -12.87 0.33 11.35
N ALA A 126 -13.37 -0.51 10.43
CA ALA A 126 -14.12 -0.09 9.25
C ALA A 126 -15.56 0.29 9.63
N ASN A 127 -15.72 1.45 10.27
CA ASN A 127 -16.97 1.91 10.89
C ASN A 127 -18.05 2.37 9.88
N LEU A 128 -17.70 2.52 8.60
CA LEU A 128 -18.66 2.75 7.51
C LEU A 128 -19.14 1.43 6.88
N LEU A 129 -18.55 0.28 7.27
CA LEU A 129 -18.98 -1.03 6.83
C LEU A 129 -20.01 -1.59 7.82
N ILE A 130 -21.23 -1.88 7.33
CA ILE A 130 -22.31 -2.42 8.17
C ILE A 130 -22.03 -3.85 8.63
N GLU A 131 -22.51 -4.23 9.81
CA GLU A 131 -22.21 -5.49 10.48
C GLU A 131 -22.45 -6.76 9.64
N PRO A 132 -23.57 -6.95 8.92
CA PRO A 132 -23.76 -8.15 8.09
C PRO A 132 -22.67 -8.32 7.02
N ARG A 133 -22.22 -7.20 6.42
CA ARG A 133 -21.12 -7.22 5.43
C ARG A 133 -19.77 -7.45 6.08
N LYS A 134 -19.52 -6.83 7.23
CA LYS A 134 -18.31 -7.04 7.99
C LYS A 134 -18.13 -8.51 8.35
N ALA A 135 -19.17 -9.16 8.86
CA ALA A 135 -19.17 -10.57 9.17
C ALA A 135 -18.89 -11.44 7.93
N ALA A 136 -19.51 -11.13 6.79
CA ALA A 136 -19.29 -11.85 5.53
C ALA A 136 -17.84 -11.71 5.03
N ILE A 137 -17.26 -10.50 5.09
CA ILE A 137 -15.86 -10.25 4.71
C ILE A 137 -14.89 -10.94 5.67
N LEU A 138 -15.14 -10.94 6.97
CA LEU A 138 -14.33 -11.67 7.95
C LEU A 138 -14.38 -13.18 7.74
N ALA A 139 -15.56 -13.73 7.41
CA ALA A 139 -15.70 -15.14 7.05
C ALA A 139 -14.97 -15.47 5.74
N LEU A 140 -14.99 -14.58 4.75
CA LEU A 140 -14.23 -14.72 3.53
C LEU A 140 -12.71 -14.73 3.83
N LEU A 141 -12.22 -13.75 4.59
CA LEU A 141 -10.81 -13.68 5.00
C LEU A 141 -10.36 -14.96 5.71
N GLY A 142 -11.21 -15.56 6.56
CA GLY A 142 -10.90 -16.80 7.27
C GLY A 142 -10.76 -18.04 6.37
N ARG A 143 -11.19 -17.98 5.11
CA ARG A 143 -11.06 -19.07 4.12
C ARG A 143 -9.88 -18.91 3.18
N LEU A 144 -9.26 -17.71 3.14
CA LEU A 144 -8.12 -17.47 2.27
C LEU A 144 -6.83 -18.03 2.86
N PRO A 145 -5.86 -18.43 2.03
CA PRO A 145 -4.58 -18.94 2.52
C PRO A 145 -3.78 -17.84 3.22
N ASP A 146 -3.13 -18.17 4.32
CA ASP A 146 -2.15 -17.33 5.02
C ASP A 146 -0.76 -17.94 4.76
N GLU A 147 -0.02 -17.36 3.83
CA GLU A 147 1.26 -17.86 3.34
C GLU A 147 2.43 -17.05 3.93
N ASP A 148 3.62 -17.67 3.97
CA ASP A 148 4.83 -17.05 4.51
C ASP A 148 5.60 -16.19 3.48
N THR A 149 4.96 -15.75 2.40
CA THR A 149 5.62 -14.93 1.38
C THR A 149 5.88 -13.52 1.89
N LEU A 150 7.08 -12.97 1.60
CA LEU A 150 7.39 -11.57 1.90
C LEU A 150 6.54 -10.64 1.03
N CYS A 151 5.68 -9.88 1.65
CA CYS A 151 4.83 -8.87 1.06
C CYS A 151 5.24 -7.47 1.54
N HIS A 152 5.17 -6.48 0.65
CA HIS A 152 5.52 -5.10 0.95
C HIS A 152 4.42 -4.40 1.77
N GLY A 153 3.16 -4.67 1.43
CA GLY A 153 1.98 -4.08 2.05
C GLY A 153 1.62 -2.68 1.57
N ASP A 154 2.48 -2.07 0.74
CA ASP A 154 2.23 -0.79 0.05
C ASP A 154 3.06 -0.68 -1.23
N PHE A 155 3.01 -1.72 -2.08
CA PHE A 155 3.84 -1.81 -3.28
C PHE A 155 3.23 -1.03 -4.44
N HIS A 156 3.80 0.14 -4.74
CA HIS A 156 3.32 1.01 -5.83
C HIS A 156 4.43 1.86 -6.45
N LEU A 157 4.08 2.60 -7.51
CA LEU A 157 5.03 3.35 -8.34
C LEU A 157 5.86 4.39 -7.56
N GLU A 158 5.36 4.95 -6.48
CA GLU A 158 6.08 5.96 -5.69
C GLU A 158 7.17 5.34 -4.82
N ASN A 159 7.00 4.06 -4.45
CA ASN A 159 7.92 3.32 -3.58
C ASN A 159 9.04 2.60 -4.34
N ILE A 160 9.19 2.86 -5.65
CA ILE A 160 10.28 2.35 -6.47
C ILE A 160 11.13 3.51 -6.99
N LEU A 161 12.37 3.61 -6.53
CA LEU A 161 13.34 4.58 -6.99
C LEU A 161 14.24 3.98 -8.09
N LEU A 162 14.47 4.72 -9.15
CA LEU A 162 15.40 4.33 -10.22
C LEU A 162 16.79 4.94 -9.94
N SER A 163 17.63 4.22 -9.21
CA SER A 163 19.01 4.62 -8.98
C SER A 163 19.91 4.25 -10.17
N ASN A 164 21.13 4.77 -10.17
CA ASN A 164 22.16 4.43 -11.16
C ASN A 164 22.63 2.96 -11.08
N THR A 165 22.39 2.28 -9.95
CA THR A 165 22.67 0.84 -9.76
C THR A 165 21.47 -0.06 -9.98
N GLY A 166 20.31 0.50 -10.37
CA GLY A 166 19.09 -0.22 -10.62
C GLY A 166 17.92 0.19 -9.72
N PRO A 167 16.77 -0.48 -9.82
CA PRO A 167 15.60 -0.17 -9.03
C PRO A 167 15.79 -0.56 -7.55
N VAL A 168 15.39 0.33 -6.65
CA VAL A 168 15.40 0.16 -5.19
C VAL A 168 13.98 0.34 -4.66
N ILE A 169 13.54 -0.59 -3.83
CA ILE A 169 12.22 -0.57 -3.18
C ILE A 169 12.39 0.09 -1.80
N ILE A 170 11.57 1.07 -1.50
CA ILE A 170 11.63 1.85 -0.26
C ILE A 170 10.31 1.74 0.52
N ASP A 171 10.29 2.23 1.76
CA ASP A 171 9.12 2.32 2.63
C ASP A 171 8.56 0.96 3.10
N TRP A 172 9.38 0.24 3.84
CA TRP A 172 9.12 -1.12 4.30
C TRP A 172 8.36 -1.22 5.64
N GLU A 173 7.86 -0.11 6.19
CA GLU A 173 7.13 -0.13 7.47
C GLU A 173 5.86 -0.99 7.43
N GLY A 174 5.31 -1.16 6.24
CA GLY A 174 4.13 -1.96 5.96
C GLY A 174 4.36 -3.44 5.70
N SER A 175 5.62 -3.91 5.68
CA SER A 175 5.93 -5.30 5.28
C SER A 175 5.32 -6.35 6.20
N MET A 176 4.95 -7.48 5.59
CA MET A 176 4.23 -8.56 6.25
C MET A 176 4.47 -9.91 5.54
N HIS A 177 4.03 -11.01 6.14
CA HIS A 177 3.84 -12.27 5.43
C HIS A 177 2.39 -12.40 4.96
N ALA A 178 2.18 -12.92 3.76
CA ALA A 178 0.84 -13.15 3.22
C ALA A 178 0.89 -14.06 1.98
N SER A 179 -0.31 -14.40 1.48
CA SER A 179 -0.46 -14.83 0.09
C SER A 179 -0.06 -13.69 -0.86
N PRO A 180 0.70 -13.97 -1.93
CA PRO A 180 1.07 -13.00 -2.96
C PRO A 180 -0.12 -12.22 -3.52
N ALA A 181 -1.27 -12.88 -3.69
CA ALA A 181 -2.49 -12.23 -4.16
C ALA A 181 -2.99 -11.12 -3.23
N GLY A 182 -2.72 -11.24 -1.92
CA GLY A 182 -3.07 -10.20 -0.93
C GLY A 182 -2.29 -8.90 -1.17
N ASP A 183 -0.99 -8.97 -1.44
CA ASP A 183 -0.17 -7.78 -1.70
C ASP A 183 -0.46 -7.19 -3.10
N VAL A 184 -0.60 -8.04 -4.11
CA VAL A 184 -0.98 -7.62 -5.47
C VAL A 184 -2.35 -6.94 -5.47
N ALA A 185 -3.32 -7.41 -4.69
CA ALA A 185 -4.63 -6.78 -4.53
C ALA A 185 -4.54 -5.35 -4.01
N ASN A 186 -3.64 -5.10 -3.05
CA ASN A 186 -3.39 -3.73 -2.56
C ASN A 186 -2.80 -2.83 -3.64
N THR A 187 -1.86 -3.33 -4.44
CA THR A 187 -1.31 -2.61 -5.60
C THR A 187 -2.39 -2.28 -6.65
N CYS A 188 -3.27 -3.23 -6.97
CA CYS A 188 -4.40 -2.98 -7.88
C CYS A 188 -5.35 -1.91 -7.31
N LEU A 189 -5.66 -1.97 -6.02
CA LEU A 189 -6.48 -0.95 -5.36
C LEU A 189 -5.81 0.43 -5.37
N TRP A 190 -4.48 0.48 -5.25
CA TRP A 190 -3.73 1.72 -5.42
C TRP A 190 -3.94 2.34 -6.81
N PHE A 191 -3.85 1.55 -7.89
CA PHE A 191 -4.15 2.04 -9.26
C PHE A 191 -5.58 2.58 -9.35
N HIS A 192 -6.56 1.88 -8.80
CA HIS A 192 -7.94 2.35 -8.76
C HIS A 192 -8.08 3.68 -8.01
N ASN A 193 -7.38 3.86 -6.89
CA ASN A 193 -7.47 5.08 -6.08
C ASN A 193 -6.69 6.26 -6.70
N ALA A 194 -5.48 6.02 -7.21
CA ALA A 194 -4.60 7.08 -7.70
C ALA A 194 -5.08 7.69 -9.03
N PHE A 195 -5.73 6.91 -9.88
CA PHE A 195 -6.13 7.33 -11.22
C PHE A 195 -7.65 7.51 -11.41
N MET A 196 -8.44 7.33 -10.37
CA MET A 196 -9.92 7.48 -10.45
C MET A 196 -10.39 8.89 -10.03
N GLY A 197 -9.49 9.78 -9.66
CA GLY A 197 -9.80 11.17 -9.31
C GLY A 197 -10.05 12.04 -10.53
N GLY A 198 -11.09 12.90 -10.43
CA GLY A 198 -11.44 13.87 -11.47
C GLY A 198 -12.71 13.55 -12.25
N SER A 199 -13.28 14.58 -12.85
CA SER A 199 -14.49 14.53 -13.69
C SER A 199 -14.16 14.92 -15.13
N GLY A 200 -15.10 14.64 -16.04
CA GLY A 200 -14.96 15.01 -17.46
C GLY A 200 -13.85 14.24 -18.18
N ALA A 201 -13.34 14.81 -19.27
CA ALA A 201 -12.35 14.19 -20.15
C ALA A 201 -11.02 13.89 -19.45
N ARG A 202 -10.57 14.76 -18.53
CA ARG A 202 -9.34 14.55 -17.74
C ARG A 202 -9.49 13.33 -16.82
N GLY A 203 -10.59 13.23 -16.10
CA GLY A 203 -10.86 12.09 -15.21
C GLY A 203 -10.98 10.78 -15.98
N TRP A 204 -11.62 10.82 -17.17
CA TRP A 204 -11.68 9.67 -18.06
C TRP A 204 -10.28 9.24 -18.51
N LEU A 205 -9.42 10.17 -18.96
CA LEU A 205 -8.06 9.87 -19.39
C LEU A 205 -7.22 9.26 -18.26
N LEU A 206 -7.24 9.84 -17.07
CA LEU A 206 -6.54 9.30 -15.90
C LEU A 206 -6.98 7.87 -15.61
N ARG A 207 -8.28 7.59 -15.68
CA ARG A 207 -8.82 6.24 -15.52
C ARG A 207 -8.26 5.27 -16.57
N GLN A 208 -8.17 5.66 -17.84
CA GLN A 208 -7.61 4.81 -18.89
C GLN A 208 -6.12 4.51 -18.64
N ILE A 209 -5.37 5.51 -18.15
CA ILE A 209 -3.96 5.33 -17.75
C ILE A 209 -3.87 4.31 -16.60
N GLY A 210 -4.66 4.44 -15.55
CA GLY A 210 -4.67 3.52 -14.42
C GLY A 210 -5.00 2.08 -14.83
N LEU A 211 -6.06 1.91 -15.63
CA LEU A 211 -6.47 0.59 -16.14
C LEU A 211 -5.40 -0.04 -17.04
N ARG A 212 -4.70 0.77 -17.84
CA ARG A 212 -3.59 0.30 -18.69
C ARG A 212 -2.41 -0.15 -17.85
N LEU A 213 -2.00 0.65 -16.86
CA LEU A 213 -0.91 0.33 -15.93
C LEU A 213 -1.20 -0.98 -15.18
N GLU A 214 -2.39 -1.12 -14.61
CA GLU A 214 -2.81 -2.32 -13.89
C GLU A 214 -2.79 -3.56 -14.80
N ARG A 215 -3.36 -3.46 -16.01
CA ARG A 215 -3.39 -4.57 -16.97
C ARG A 215 -1.98 -5.04 -17.33
N VAL A 216 -1.07 -4.12 -17.64
CA VAL A 216 0.31 -4.45 -18.04
C VAL A 216 1.11 -4.98 -16.86
N TYR A 217 0.91 -4.41 -15.67
CA TYR A 217 1.50 -4.89 -14.42
C TYR A 217 1.07 -6.33 -14.10
N LEU A 218 -0.24 -6.60 -14.11
CA LEU A 218 -0.76 -7.94 -13.83
C LEU A 218 -0.33 -8.97 -14.88
N ALA A 219 -0.29 -8.60 -16.16
CA ALA A 219 0.18 -9.48 -17.22
C ALA A 219 1.65 -9.89 -17.01
N GLU A 220 2.51 -8.93 -16.66
CA GLU A 220 3.91 -9.21 -16.38
C GLU A 220 4.11 -9.99 -15.08
N TYR A 221 3.38 -9.64 -14.02
CA TYR A 221 3.42 -10.36 -12.77
C TYR A 221 3.03 -11.86 -12.96
N ARG A 222 1.92 -12.13 -13.65
CA ARG A 222 1.46 -13.52 -13.94
C ARG A 222 2.45 -14.32 -14.76
N ARG A 223 3.26 -13.65 -15.59
CA ARG A 223 4.31 -14.30 -16.40
C ARG A 223 5.53 -14.70 -15.56
N THR A 224 5.83 -13.98 -14.49
CA THR A 224 7.12 -14.07 -13.78
C THR A 224 6.99 -14.47 -12.30
N GLY A 225 5.81 -14.32 -11.72
CA GLY A 225 5.54 -14.52 -10.29
C GLY A 225 4.74 -15.78 -9.99
N PRO A 226 4.47 -16.01 -8.70
CA PRO A 226 3.59 -17.08 -8.25
C PRO A 226 2.13 -16.85 -8.69
N PRO A 227 1.28 -17.90 -8.65
CA PRO A 227 -0.14 -17.79 -8.95
C PRO A 227 -0.84 -16.73 -8.08
N LEU A 228 -1.84 -16.06 -8.63
CA LEU A 228 -2.68 -15.08 -7.94
C LEU A 228 -4.06 -15.68 -7.66
N GLU A 229 -4.08 -16.69 -6.81
CA GLU A 229 -5.34 -17.29 -6.38
C GLU A 229 -6.12 -16.32 -5.50
N HIS A 230 -7.44 -16.27 -5.67
CA HIS A 230 -8.32 -15.40 -4.88
C HIS A 230 -8.02 -13.89 -4.96
N LEU A 231 -7.42 -13.41 -6.07
CA LEU A 231 -7.15 -11.98 -6.23
C LEU A 231 -8.40 -11.09 -6.11
N PRO A 232 -9.57 -11.44 -6.70
CA PRO A 232 -10.80 -10.64 -6.53
C PRO A 232 -11.26 -10.56 -5.07
N GLU A 233 -11.19 -11.67 -4.34
CA GLU A 233 -11.56 -11.75 -2.92
C GLU A 233 -10.64 -10.85 -2.08
N TRP A 234 -9.34 -10.90 -2.31
CA TRP A 234 -8.37 -10.04 -1.65
C TRP A 234 -8.62 -8.56 -1.97
N MET A 235 -8.93 -8.20 -3.22
CA MET A 235 -9.29 -6.83 -3.58
C MET A 235 -10.55 -6.36 -2.85
N ALA A 236 -11.56 -7.22 -2.70
CA ALA A 236 -12.77 -6.90 -1.95
C ALA A 236 -12.48 -6.69 -0.45
N ILE A 237 -11.62 -7.54 0.15
CA ILE A 237 -11.21 -7.42 1.55
C ILE A 237 -10.45 -6.12 1.79
N HIS A 238 -9.46 -5.78 0.94
CA HIS A 238 -8.73 -4.52 1.04
C HIS A 238 -9.66 -3.30 0.88
N ALA A 239 -10.58 -3.32 -0.09
CA ALA A 239 -11.55 -2.24 -0.28
C ALA A 239 -12.46 -2.09 0.96
N ALA A 240 -12.97 -3.19 1.50
CA ALA A 240 -13.82 -3.19 2.70
C ALA A 240 -13.05 -2.67 3.92
N SER A 241 -11.80 -3.07 4.10
CA SER A 241 -10.95 -2.66 5.23
C SER A 241 -10.64 -1.16 5.27
N GLN A 242 -10.79 -0.46 4.14
CA GLN A 242 -10.61 0.99 4.02
C GLN A 242 -11.90 1.79 4.21
N MET A 243 -13.04 1.14 4.47
CA MET A 243 -14.35 1.81 4.69
C MET A 243 -14.44 2.40 6.11
N ASN A 244 -13.67 3.44 6.38
CA ASN A 244 -13.64 4.19 7.64
C ASN A 244 -13.81 5.68 7.41
N GLU A 245 -13.94 6.47 8.49
CA GLU A 245 -14.16 7.92 8.41
C GLU A 245 -13.04 8.67 7.68
N GLU A 246 -11.78 8.25 7.82
CA GLU A 246 -10.64 8.87 7.12
C GLU A 246 -10.77 8.73 5.60
N ASN A 247 -11.42 7.67 5.12
CA ASN A 247 -11.64 7.38 3.72
C ASN A 247 -13.08 7.68 3.25
N ARG A 248 -13.89 8.40 4.01
CA ARG A 248 -15.31 8.69 3.69
C ARG A 248 -15.52 9.19 2.26
N ALA A 249 -14.63 10.05 1.76
CA ALA A 249 -14.70 10.54 0.38
C ALA A 249 -14.55 9.44 -0.69
N LYS A 250 -13.86 8.34 -0.36
CA LYS A 250 -13.64 7.19 -1.26
C LYS A 250 -14.72 6.11 -1.12
N TYR A 251 -15.62 6.22 -0.12
CA TYR A 251 -16.62 5.19 0.17
C TYR A 251 -17.43 4.72 -1.04
N PRO A 252 -17.98 5.61 -1.91
CA PRO A 252 -18.78 5.15 -3.05
C PRO A 252 -18.00 4.27 -4.02
N GLN A 253 -16.70 4.54 -4.17
CA GLN A 253 -15.79 3.75 -5.01
C GLN A 253 -15.44 2.41 -4.35
N LEU A 254 -15.09 2.42 -3.07
CA LEU A 254 -14.79 1.21 -2.31
C LEU A 254 -15.99 0.25 -2.26
N ASP A 255 -17.21 0.78 -2.00
CA ASP A 255 -18.45 0.01 -2.01
C ASP A 255 -18.74 -0.62 -3.39
N ARG A 256 -18.47 0.14 -4.48
CA ARG A 256 -18.61 -0.39 -5.83
C ARG A 256 -17.63 -1.55 -6.09
N ILE A 257 -16.39 -1.44 -5.66
CA ILE A 257 -15.39 -2.52 -5.80
C ILE A 257 -15.86 -3.76 -5.04
N VAL A 258 -16.26 -3.63 -3.78
CA VAL A 258 -16.76 -4.76 -2.99
C VAL A 258 -17.96 -5.43 -3.67
N ARG A 259 -18.95 -4.66 -4.14
CA ARG A 259 -20.13 -5.19 -4.82
C ARG A 259 -19.81 -5.88 -6.14
N SER A 260 -18.86 -5.36 -6.91
CA SER A 260 -18.50 -5.92 -8.23
C SER A 260 -17.76 -7.25 -8.12
N LEU A 261 -17.03 -7.45 -7.02
CA LEU A 261 -16.17 -8.62 -6.83
C LEU A 261 -16.83 -9.72 -5.99
N LEU A 262 -17.83 -9.37 -5.20
CA LEU A 262 -18.61 -10.31 -4.37
C LEU A 262 -20.07 -10.29 -4.82
N PRO A 263 -20.50 -11.23 -5.67
CA PRO A 263 -21.87 -11.28 -6.18
C PRO A 263 -22.91 -11.48 -5.05
N PRO A 264 -24.16 -11.02 -5.25
CA PRO A 264 -25.25 -11.20 -4.30
C PRO A 264 -25.54 -12.70 -4.09
N GLY A 265 -25.45 -13.13 -2.84
CA GLY A 265 -25.60 -14.54 -2.43
C GLY A 265 -24.83 -14.86 -1.15
N ASN A 266 -23.72 -14.15 -0.89
CA ASN A 266 -22.87 -14.35 0.29
C ASN A 266 -23.18 -13.34 1.42
N GLY A 267 -24.43 -13.02 1.68
CA GLY A 267 -24.82 -12.00 2.69
C GLY A 267 -24.82 -10.56 2.16
N PHE A 268 -24.56 -10.34 0.87
CA PHE A 268 -24.54 -9.03 0.22
C PHE A 268 -25.89 -8.63 -0.36
N GLN A 269 -27.01 -8.74 0.38
CA GLN A 269 -28.27 -8.16 -0.05
C GLN A 269 -28.20 -6.62 -0.01
N GLY A 270 -28.66 -5.99 -1.09
CA GLY A 270 -28.51 -4.58 -1.32
C GLY A 270 -29.14 -3.71 -0.24
N ILE A 271 -28.39 -2.75 0.27
CA ILE A 271 -28.95 -1.61 1.00
C ILE A 271 -29.21 -0.51 -0.04
N ASP A 272 -30.45 -0.01 -0.07
CA ASP A 272 -30.84 1.17 -0.83
C ASP A 272 -29.92 2.35 -0.42
N PRO A 273 -29.17 2.97 -1.36
CA PRO A 273 -28.34 4.13 -1.06
C PRO A 273 -29.10 5.33 -0.46
N ARG A 274 -30.46 5.30 -0.47
CA ARG A 274 -31.31 6.35 0.07
C ARG A 274 -31.56 6.22 1.58
N SER A 275 -31.24 5.08 2.20
CA SER A 275 -31.49 4.84 3.64
C SER A 275 -30.46 5.49 4.58
N THR A 276 -29.41 6.11 4.08
CA THR A 276 -28.34 6.78 4.88
C THR A 276 -28.55 8.28 5.06
N ARG A 277 -29.71 8.84 4.73
CA ARG A 277 -30.04 10.21 5.13
C ARG A 277 -30.43 10.19 6.60
N THR A 278 -29.48 10.41 7.49
CA THR A 278 -29.72 10.77 8.88
C THR A 278 -30.61 12.01 8.92
N ARG A 279 -31.78 11.92 9.54
CA ARG A 279 -32.61 13.08 9.89
C ARG A 279 -31.77 14.03 10.75
N PRO A 280 -31.82 15.34 10.51
CA PRO A 280 -31.23 16.29 11.44
C PRO A 280 -31.95 16.18 12.79
N PRO A 281 -31.24 16.44 13.93
CA PRO A 281 -31.88 16.43 15.24
C PRO A 281 -33.00 17.47 15.31
N PRO A 282 -34.08 17.24 16.05
CA PRO A 282 -35.14 18.22 16.24
C PRO A 282 -34.61 19.44 17.00
N ARG A 283 -35.06 20.63 16.62
CA ARG A 283 -34.72 21.92 17.25
C ARG A 283 -35.24 22.00 18.68
#